data_8dac3689a6639c8443b9e174792296b3
#
_entry.id   8dac3689a6639c8443b9e174792296b3
#
_cell.length_a   1.000
_cell.length_b   1.000
_cell.length_c   1.000
_cell.angle_alpha   90.00
_cell.angle_beta   90.00
_cell.angle_gamma   90.00
#
_symmetry.space_group_name_H-M   'P 1'
#
loop_
_entity.id
_entity.type
_entity.pdbx_description
1 polymer ?
#
loop_
_entity_poly.entity_id
_entity_poly.type
_entity_poly.pdbx_seq_one_letter_code
_entity_poly.pdbx_strand_id
1 'polypeptide(L)'
;MILERINIMNTKLKHLQIGDLTARLPIIQGGMGVGVSLSKLAGAVAKEGGVGIISTAQIGYDEEGFEKDQAGCNRLAIRKHIQKAKEIACGNGLIGVNIMVALKHYEEHVKEAVAAGADVIIRSEEHTSELQSHY
;
A
#
# COMPACT_ATOMS: atom_id res chain seq x y z
N MET A 1 -28.59 4.07 -12.43
CA MET A 1 -28.33 5.40 -11.78
C MET A 1 -26.94 5.48 -11.15
N ILE A 2 -26.55 4.61 -10.24
CA ILE A 2 -25.20 4.63 -9.61
C ILE A 2 -24.10 4.31 -10.62
N LEU A 3 -24.27 3.31 -11.48
CA LEU A 3 -23.32 2.93 -12.53
C LEU A 3 -23.13 4.02 -13.59
N GLU A 4 -24.17 4.77 -13.93
CA GLU A 4 -24.08 5.90 -14.87
C GLU A 4 -23.31 7.08 -14.26
N ARG A 5 -23.46 7.35 -12.95
CA ARG A 5 -22.70 8.40 -12.27
C ARG A 5 -21.21 8.06 -12.19
N ILE A 6 -20.86 6.81 -11.93
CA ILE A 6 -19.48 6.33 -11.92
C ILE A 6 -18.86 6.44 -13.33
N ASN A 7 -19.60 6.09 -14.37
CA ASN A 7 -19.14 6.24 -15.75
C ASN A 7 -18.93 7.71 -16.15
N ILE A 8 -19.80 8.62 -15.72
CA ILE A 8 -19.65 10.05 -16.00
C ILE A 8 -18.43 10.63 -15.27
N MET A 9 -18.16 10.21 -14.05
CA MET A 9 -16.94 10.62 -13.34
C MET A 9 -15.68 10.07 -14.01
N ASN A 10 -15.69 8.83 -14.48
CA ASN A 10 -14.56 8.19 -15.14
C ASN A 10 -14.19 8.83 -16.48
N THR A 11 -15.14 9.45 -17.17
CA THR A 11 -14.87 10.12 -18.46
C THR A 11 -14.32 11.55 -18.30
N LYS A 12 -14.44 12.15 -17.11
CA LYS A 12 -14.00 13.54 -16.85
C LYS A 12 -12.64 13.65 -16.14
N LEU A 13 -12.20 12.61 -15.45
CA LEU A 13 -10.95 12.61 -14.73
C LEU A 13 -9.82 12.10 -15.62
N LYS A 14 -8.71 12.83 -15.62
CA LYS A 14 -7.49 12.36 -16.28
C LYS A 14 -6.94 11.17 -15.53
N HIS A 15 -6.42 10.19 -16.27
CA HIS A 15 -5.69 9.08 -15.66
C HIS A 15 -4.46 9.59 -14.89
N LEU A 16 -4.11 8.90 -13.82
CA LEU A 16 -2.88 9.15 -13.08
C LEU A 16 -1.76 8.30 -13.69
N GLN A 17 -0.72 8.96 -14.16
CA GLN A 17 0.46 8.27 -14.67
C GLN A 17 1.61 8.39 -13.68
N ILE A 18 2.23 7.27 -13.34
CA ILE A 18 3.38 7.15 -12.46
C ILE A 18 4.44 6.34 -13.20
N GLY A 19 5.44 7.03 -13.78
CA GLY A 19 6.38 6.37 -14.69
C GLY A 19 5.65 5.73 -15.87
N ASP A 20 5.86 4.46 -16.09
CA ASP A 20 5.20 3.68 -17.15
C ASP A 20 3.85 3.09 -16.71
N LEU A 21 3.45 3.32 -15.47
CA LEU A 21 2.22 2.78 -14.91
C LEU A 21 1.10 3.81 -14.97
N THR A 22 -0.12 3.33 -15.18
CA THR A 22 -1.31 4.18 -15.26
C THR A 22 -2.41 3.65 -14.36
N ALA A 23 -2.94 4.51 -13.47
CA ALA A 23 -4.17 4.26 -12.76
C ALA A 23 -5.32 5.01 -13.46
N ARG A 24 -6.40 4.30 -13.74
CA ARG A 24 -7.58 4.87 -14.42
C ARG A 24 -8.20 6.03 -13.65
N LEU A 25 -8.20 5.94 -12.32
CA LEU A 25 -8.66 7.00 -11.43
C LEU A 25 -7.46 7.66 -10.73
N PRO A 26 -7.39 9.00 -10.73
CA PRO A 26 -6.30 9.75 -10.08
C PRO A 26 -6.52 9.82 -8.56
N ILE A 27 -6.69 8.70 -7.92
CA ILE A 27 -6.95 8.57 -6.48
C ILE A 27 -5.91 7.65 -5.88
N ILE A 28 -5.18 8.15 -4.90
CA ILE A 28 -4.21 7.39 -4.10
C ILE A 28 -4.76 7.28 -2.68
N GLN A 29 -5.05 6.07 -2.24
CA GLN A 29 -5.45 5.85 -0.86
C GLN A 29 -4.20 5.89 0.03
N GLY A 30 -4.25 6.67 1.10
CA GLY A 30 -3.14 6.80 2.05
C GLY A 30 -2.90 5.52 2.86
N GLY A 31 -1.64 5.18 3.07
CA GLY A 31 -1.26 4.06 3.93
C GLY A 31 -1.42 4.40 5.41
N MET A 32 -2.28 3.69 6.10
CA MET A 32 -2.54 3.83 7.53
C MET A 32 -2.11 2.55 8.26
N GLY A 33 -1.21 2.69 9.21
CA GLY A 33 -0.81 1.61 10.13
C GLY A 33 -1.51 1.77 11.49
N VAL A 34 -1.49 0.79 12.37
CA VAL A 34 -1.15 -0.61 12.15
C VAL A 34 -2.43 -1.38 11.87
N GLY A 35 -2.39 -2.30 10.88
CA GLY A 35 -3.53 -3.18 10.62
C GLY A 35 -4.71 -2.55 9.88
N VAL A 36 -4.66 -1.26 9.49
CA VAL A 36 -5.75 -0.58 8.79
C VAL A 36 -5.63 -0.73 7.28
N SER A 37 -4.54 -0.23 6.69
CA SER A 37 -4.30 -0.32 5.25
C SER A 37 -3.58 -1.61 4.90
N LEU A 38 -4.34 -2.67 4.72
CA LEU A 38 -3.86 -3.99 4.33
C LEU A 38 -4.48 -4.42 2.98
N SER A 39 -4.38 -5.70 2.66
CA SER A 39 -4.78 -6.25 1.35
C SER A 39 -6.22 -5.95 0.95
N LYS A 40 -7.16 -6.00 1.89
CA LYS A 40 -8.59 -5.79 1.58
C LYS A 40 -8.87 -4.38 1.12
N LEU A 41 -8.39 -3.38 1.87
CA LEU A 41 -8.57 -1.97 1.52
C LEU A 41 -7.81 -1.62 0.25
N ALA A 42 -6.53 -1.92 0.19
CA ALA A 42 -5.70 -1.62 -0.98
C ALA A 42 -6.21 -2.32 -2.24
N GLY A 43 -6.58 -3.59 -2.14
CA GLY A 43 -7.14 -4.36 -3.24
C GLY A 43 -8.47 -3.79 -3.74
N ALA A 44 -9.36 -3.39 -2.83
CA ALA A 44 -10.64 -2.78 -3.19
C ALA A 44 -10.47 -1.45 -3.92
N VAL A 45 -9.56 -0.59 -3.45
CA VAL A 45 -9.25 0.69 -4.12
C VAL A 45 -8.69 0.45 -5.52
N ALA A 46 -7.72 -0.46 -5.65
CA ALA A 46 -7.14 -0.80 -6.95
C ALA A 46 -8.16 -1.41 -7.90
N LYS A 47 -9.06 -2.26 -7.40
CA LYS A 47 -10.13 -2.85 -8.19
C LYS A 47 -11.01 -1.80 -8.87
N GLU A 48 -11.25 -0.69 -8.20
CA GLU A 48 -12.01 0.44 -8.77
C GLU A 48 -11.16 1.32 -9.72
N GLY A 49 -9.88 1.05 -9.87
CA GLY A 49 -8.98 1.74 -10.79
C GLY A 49 -8.06 2.78 -10.16
N GLY A 50 -8.09 2.94 -8.84
CA GLY A 50 -7.18 3.82 -8.10
C GLY A 50 -5.86 3.17 -7.73
N VAL A 51 -5.11 3.80 -6.84
CA VAL A 51 -3.88 3.28 -6.26
C VAL A 51 -4.13 2.87 -4.82
N GLY A 52 -4.16 1.57 -4.55
CA GLY A 52 -4.32 1.01 -3.21
C GLY A 52 -2.96 0.88 -2.53
N ILE A 53 -2.82 1.43 -1.33
CA ILE A 53 -1.56 1.45 -0.59
C ILE A 53 -1.66 0.61 0.68
N ILE A 54 -0.71 -0.29 0.83
CA ILE A 54 -0.52 -1.11 2.03
C ILE A 54 0.49 -0.42 2.94
N SER A 55 0.15 -0.24 4.22
CA SER A 55 1.10 0.23 5.23
C SER A 55 1.94 -0.92 5.76
N THR A 56 3.26 -0.79 5.70
CA THR A 56 4.18 -1.82 6.21
C THR A 56 4.51 -1.69 7.70
N ALA A 57 3.98 -0.66 8.37
CA ALA A 57 4.22 -0.45 9.79
C ALA A 57 3.68 -1.63 10.62
N GLN A 58 4.58 -2.40 11.22
CA GLN A 58 4.30 -3.61 11.99
C GLN A 58 3.28 -4.55 11.33
N ILE A 59 3.35 -4.67 10.02
CA ILE A 59 2.37 -5.39 9.19
C ILE A 59 2.20 -6.86 9.57
N GLY A 60 3.23 -7.47 10.15
CA GLY A 60 3.22 -8.86 10.61
C GLY A 60 2.67 -9.07 12.03
N TYR A 61 2.03 -8.06 12.61
CA TYR A 61 1.58 -8.08 14.01
C TYR A 61 0.68 -9.25 14.39
N ASP A 62 -0.06 -9.81 13.44
CA ASP A 62 -0.96 -10.95 13.60
C ASP A 62 -0.37 -12.28 13.10
N GLU A 63 0.88 -12.27 12.62
CA GLU A 63 1.58 -13.50 12.26
C GLU A 63 2.05 -14.27 13.51
N GLU A 64 1.96 -15.58 13.44
CA GLU A 64 2.46 -16.45 14.51
C GLU A 64 3.95 -16.23 14.74
N GLY A 65 4.33 -16.02 15.99
CA GLY A 65 5.73 -15.78 16.36
C GLY A 65 6.22 -14.35 16.20
N PHE A 66 5.33 -13.39 15.95
CA PHE A 66 5.70 -11.98 15.77
C PHE A 66 6.55 -11.42 16.93
N GLU A 67 6.25 -11.77 18.18
CA GLU A 67 7.04 -11.34 19.33
C GLU A 67 8.48 -11.85 19.35
N LYS A 68 8.71 -12.99 18.70
CA LYS A 68 10.04 -13.63 18.64
C LYS A 68 10.86 -13.20 17.42
N ASP A 69 10.19 -12.96 16.29
CA ASP A 69 10.82 -12.58 15.02
C ASP A 69 9.95 -11.56 14.27
N GLN A 70 9.95 -10.32 14.72
CA GLN A 70 9.19 -9.25 14.09
C GLN A 70 9.63 -9.02 12.64
N ALA A 71 10.94 -9.06 12.38
CA ALA A 71 11.47 -8.80 11.04
C ALA A 71 11.01 -9.88 10.04
N GLY A 72 11.09 -11.15 10.41
CA GLY A 72 10.62 -12.26 9.57
C GLY A 72 9.11 -12.23 9.33
N CYS A 73 8.33 -11.98 10.38
CA CYS A 73 6.88 -11.85 10.27
C CYS A 73 6.46 -10.67 9.40
N ASN A 74 7.13 -9.53 9.52
CA ASN A 74 6.87 -8.38 8.67
C ASN A 74 7.16 -8.67 7.18
N ARG A 75 8.29 -9.31 6.86
CA ARG A 75 8.60 -9.70 5.49
C ARG A 75 7.57 -10.66 4.91
N LEU A 76 7.19 -11.67 5.67
CA LEU A 76 6.15 -12.62 5.27
C LEU A 76 4.81 -11.92 5.00
N ALA A 77 4.40 -11.04 5.91
CA ALA A 77 3.15 -10.30 5.80
C ALA A 77 3.14 -9.32 4.60
N ILE A 78 4.25 -8.63 4.33
CA ILE A 78 4.38 -7.78 3.13
C ILE A 78 4.07 -8.58 1.87
N ARG A 79 4.69 -9.74 1.71
CA ARG A 79 4.46 -10.64 0.57
C ARG A 79 3.01 -11.09 0.48
N LYS A 80 2.46 -11.61 1.57
CA LYS A 80 1.07 -12.09 1.63
C LYS A 80 0.07 -11.00 1.26
N HIS A 81 0.21 -9.81 1.85
CA HIS A 81 -0.73 -8.72 1.63
C HIS A 81 -0.65 -8.15 0.22
N ILE A 82 0.54 -8.02 -0.37
CA ILE A 82 0.67 -7.58 -1.76
C ILE A 82 0.03 -8.58 -2.72
N GLN A 83 0.31 -9.87 -2.56
CA GLN A 83 -0.28 -10.92 -3.38
C GLN A 83 -1.80 -10.94 -3.27
N LYS A 84 -2.32 -10.86 -2.05
CA LYS A 84 -3.76 -10.82 -1.80
C LYS A 84 -4.44 -9.58 -2.37
N ALA A 85 -3.82 -8.41 -2.23
CA ALA A 85 -4.34 -7.18 -2.82
C ALA A 85 -4.41 -7.26 -4.35
N LYS A 86 -3.39 -7.83 -4.98
CA LYS A 86 -3.39 -8.04 -6.44
C LYS A 86 -4.47 -9.01 -6.90
N GLU A 87 -4.73 -10.07 -6.14
CA GLU A 87 -5.86 -10.98 -6.42
C GLU A 87 -7.20 -10.24 -6.37
N ILE A 88 -7.42 -9.44 -5.31
CA ILE A 88 -8.65 -8.65 -5.15
C ILE A 88 -8.80 -7.61 -6.27
N ALA A 89 -7.71 -6.97 -6.66
CA ALA A 89 -7.69 -5.95 -7.72
C ALA A 89 -8.03 -6.50 -9.11
N CYS A 90 -7.83 -7.79 -9.35
CA CYS A 90 -8.12 -8.45 -10.64
C CYS A 90 -7.49 -7.75 -11.85
N GLY A 91 -6.25 -7.29 -11.74
CA GLY A 91 -5.54 -6.59 -12.81
C GLY A 91 -5.93 -5.13 -13.00
N ASN A 92 -6.81 -4.59 -12.16
CA ASN A 92 -7.18 -3.17 -12.20
C ASN A 92 -6.32 -2.35 -11.24
N GLY A 93 -6.18 -1.06 -11.52
CA GLY A 93 -5.48 -0.11 -10.66
C GLY A 93 -4.03 -0.49 -10.39
N LEU A 94 -3.49 0.08 -9.34
CA LEU A 94 -2.12 -0.16 -8.88
C LEU A 94 -2.10 -0.54 -7.41
N ILE A 95 -1.20 -1.43 -7.03
CA ILE A 95 -0.94 -1.79 -5.63
C ILE A 95 0.42 -1.26 -5.24
N GLY A 96 0.44 -0.43 -4.22
CA GLY A 96 1.65 0.11 -3.65
C GLY A 96 1.80 -0.18 -2.17
N VAL A 97 2.96 0.18 -1.65
CA VAL A 97 3.28 0.09 -0.22
C VAL A 97 3.80 1.42 0.30
N ASN A 98 3.45 1.75 1.52
CA ASN A 98 4.05 2.85 2.26
C ASN A 98 5.06 2.29 3.25
N ILE A 99 6.33 2.72 3.14
CA ILE A 99 7.43 2.26 3.97
C ILE A 99 8.08 3.46 4.64
N MET A 100 8.12 3.46 5.98
CA MET A 100 8.80 4.50 6.76
C MET A 100 10.32 4.33 6.67
N VAL A 101 11.02 5.37 6.25
CA VAL A 101 12.49 5.37 6.10
C VAL A 101 13.22 5.17 7.42
N ALA A 102 12.66 5.67 8.50
CA ALA A 102 13.23 5.57 9.84
C ALA A 102 13.23 4.15 10.44
N LEU A 103 12.57 3.21 9.79
CA LEU A 103 12.54 1.82 10.26
C LEU A 103 13.89 1.13 10.05
N LYS A 104 14.34 0.40 11.06
CA LYS A 104 15.60 -0.35 11.04
C LYS A 104 15.73 -1.32 9.84
N HIS A 105 14.62 -1.84 9.35
CA HIS A 105 14.57 -2.81 8.25
C HIS A 105 14.01 -2.23 6.94
N TYR A 106 14.17 -0.91 6.73
CA TYR A 106 13.63 -0.23 5.54
C TYR A 106 14.03 -0.90 4.22
N GLU A 107 15.32 -1.15 4.03
CA GLU A 107 15.82 -1.76 2.78
C GLU A 107 15.27 -3.16 2.54
N GLU A 108 15.14 -3.95 3.60
CA GLU A 108 14.56 -5.30 3.52
C GLU A 108 13.08 -5.25 3.12
N HIS A 109 12.33 -4.31 3.68
CA HIS A 109 10.92 -4.10 3.32
C HIS A 109 10.78 -3.68 1.85
N VAL A 110 11.65 -2.79 1.35
CA VAL A 110 11.67 -2.39 -0.06
C VAL A 110 11.95 -3.59 -0.96
N LYS A 111 12.99 -4.36 -0.67
CA LYS A 111 13.35 -5.56 -1.44
C LYS A 111 12.20 -6.57 -1.48
N GLU A 112 11.59 -6.82 -0.33
CA GLU A 112 10.46 -7.76 -0.23
C GLU A 112 9.23 -7.28 -1.01
N ALA A 113 8.90 -5.98 -0.92
CA ALA A 113 7.79 -5.40 -1.64
C ALA A 113 7.99 -5.46 -3.17
N VAL A 114 9.18 -5.14 -3.66
CA VAL A 114 9.54 -5.25 -5.08
C VAL A 114 9.45 -6.71 -5.55
N ALA A 115 10.01 -7.65 -4.79
CA ALA A 115 9.97 -9.08 -5.10
C ALA A 115 8.55 -9.63 -5.13
N ALA A 116 7.66 -9.13 -4.27
CA ALA A 116 6.25 -9.51 -4.23
C ALA A 116 5.41 -8.87 -5.35
N GLY A 117 5.98 -7.93 -6.11
CA GLY A 117 5.34 -7.30 -7.25
C GLY A 117 4.57 -6.01 -6.93
N ALA A 118 4.97 -5.26 -5.92
CA ALA A 118 4.41 -3.92 -5.68
C ALA A 118 4.67 -3.02 -6.89
N ASP A 119 3.64 -2.28 -7.30
CA ASP A 119 3.73 -1.36 -8.45
C ASP A 119 4.34 -0.02 -8.05
N VAL A 120 4.09 0.43 -6.81
CA VAL A 120 4.49 1.73 -6.30
C VAL A 120 5.06 1.59 -4.89
N ILE A 121 6.11 2.34 -4.59
CA ILE A 121 6.65 2.46 -3.23
C ILE A 121 6.57 3.93 -2.82
N ILE A 122 5.86 4.19 -1.73
CA ILE A 122 5.80 5.50 -1.09
C ILE A 122 6.76 5.49 0.09
N ARG A 123 7.78 6.32 0.02
CA ARG A 123 8.68 6.60 1.13
C ARG A 123 8.04 7.62 2.05
N SER A 124 7.79 7.28 3.28
CA SER A 124 7.41 8.26 4.28
C SER A 124 8.58 8.57 5.21
N GLU A 125 8.91 9.83 5.29
CA GLU A 125 9.88 10.36 6.24
C GLU A 125 9.09 10.86 7.45
N GLU A 126 8.84 9.99 8.43
CA GLU A 126 8.33 10.43 9.71
C GLU A 126 9.48 10.91 10.58
N HIS A 127 9.55 12.21 10.77
CA HIS A 127 10.39 12.83 11.77
C HIS A 127 9.67 12.81 13.12
N THR A 128 9.46 11.60 13.68
CA THR A 128 8.83 11.44 14.99
C THR A 128 9.53 12.21 16.08
N SER A 129 10.85 12.39 15.98
CA SER A 129 11.63 13.21 16.89
C SER A 129 11.31 14.70 16.78
N GLU A 130 11.04 15.22 15.59
CA GLU A 130 10.65 16.61 15.38
C GLU A 130 9.22 16.87 15.84
N LEU A 131 8.31 15.96 15.56
CA LEU A 131 6.95 16.06 16.05
C LEU A 131 6.89 16.00 17.59
N GLN A 132 7.71 15.17 18.23
CA GLN A 132 7.81 15.09 19.68
C GLN A 132 8.45 16.34 20.30
N SER A 133 9.34 17.03 19.59
CA SER A 133 9.98 18.27 20.09
C SER A 133 9.04 19.48 20.07
N HIS A 134 7.95 19.44 19.33
CA HIS A 134 6.94 20.51 19.25
C HIS A 134 5.77 20.33 20.21
N TYR A 135 5.71 19.22 20.90
CA TYR A 135 4.70 18.90 21.90
C TYR A 135 5.32 18.75 23.29
#